data_09c4ab36e0b2ffe41db87044367f6994
#
_entry.id   09c4ab36e0b2ffe41db87044367f6994
#
_cell.length_a   1.000
_cell.length_b   1.000
_cell.length_c   1.000
_cell.angle_alpha   90.00
_cell.angle_beta   90.00
_cell.angle_gamma   90.00
#
_symmetry.space_group_name_H-M   'P 1'
#
loop_
_entity.id
_entity.type
_entity.pdbx_description
1 polymer ?
#
loop_
_entity_poly.entity_id
_entity_poly.type
_entity_poly.pdbx_seq_one_letter_code
_entity_poly.pdbx_strand_id
1 'polypeptide(L)'
;IRTLMDADQIVISCGGGGIPVMEQGCELRGASAVIEKDLVSGLLAKEIDADVLMILTDVEQVSLNYGKADEAPLSHMSVEEAEKYAEEGQFGTSSMLPKIDAALSFLKAGKNRSAIITTMAKAEDAVNGKAGTTIE
;
A
#
# COMPACT_ATOMS: atom_id res chain seq x y z
N ILE A 1 2.23 -10.84 15.69
CA ILE A 1 2.70 -10.95 14.30
C ILE A 1 4.22 -11.08 14.32
N ARG A 2 4.97 -10.08 14.80
CA ARG A 2 6.44 -10.05 14.80
C ARG A 2 7.06 -11.32 15.39
N THR A 3 6.64 -11.77 16.56
CA THR A 3 7.15 -13.01 17.20
C THR A 3 7.01 -14.25 16.30
N LEU A 4 5.94 -14.33 15.51
CA LEU A 4 5.75 -15.44 14.56
C LEU A 4 6.66 -15.30 13.35
N MET A 5 6.85 -14.07 12.85
CA MET A 5 7.78 -13.78 11.74
C MET A 5 9.23 -14.08 12.15
N ASP A 6 9.63 -13.70 13.36
CA ASP A 6 10.96 -14.00 13.93
C ASP A 6 11.20 -15.52 14.09
N ALA A 7 10.14 -16.31 14.10
CA ALA A 7 10.17 -17.78 14.11
C ALA A 7 9.96 -18.39 12.69
N ASP A 8 10.23 -17.63 11.62
CA ASP A 8 10.10 -18.04 10.22
C ASP A 8 8.67 -18.51 9.84
N GLN A 9 7.63 -17.98 10.49
CA GLN A 9 6.25 -18.31 10.15
C GLN A 9 5.67 -17.32 9.17
N ILE A 10 4.94 -17.82 8.16
CA ILE A 10 4.11 -16.99 7.28
C ILE A 10 2.86 -16.58 8.03
N VAL A 11 2.63 -15.28 8.19
CA VAL A 11 1.51 -14.74 8.96
C VAL A 11 0.46 -14.13 8.03
N ILE A 12 -0.78 -14.63 8.11
CA ILE A 12 -1.95 -14.02 7.48
C ILE A 12 -2.69 -13.21 8.54
N SER A 13 -2.85 -11.91 8.33
CA SER A 13 -3.40 -11.00 9.33
C SER A 13 -4.30 -9.91 8.70
N CYS A 14 -4.92 -9.10 9.55
CA CYS A 14 -5.75 -7.93 9.23
C CYS A 14 -7.07 -8.21 8.47
N GLY A 15 -7.28 -9.39 7.90
CA GLY A 15 -8.50 -9.72 7.17
C GLY A 15 -8.85 -8.66 6.11
N GLY A 16 -10.08 -8.15 6.13
CA GLY A 16 -10.56 -7.13 5.18
C GLY A 16 -10.24 -5.67 5.57
N GLY A 17 -9.44 -5.41 6.62
CA GLY A 17 -9.08 -4.04 7.01
C GLY A 17 -8.89 -3.85 8.53
N GLY A 18 -8.91 -4.92 9.30
CA GLY A 18 -8.74 -4.85 10.75
C GLY A 18 -10.03 -4.50 11.51
N ILE A 19 -9.94 -4.51 12.84
CA ILE A 19 -11.06 -4.20 13.72
C ILE A 19 -11.01 -2.71 14.11
N PRO A 20 -12.04 -1.91 13.77
CA PRO A 20 -12.06 -0.50 14.16
C PRO A 20 -12.28 -0.36 15.66
N VAL A 21 -11.37 0.30 16.33
CA VAL A 21 -11.45 0.57 17.76
C VAL A 21 -11.10 2.03 18.07
N MET A 22 -11.66 2.54 19.15
CA MET A 22 -11.32 3.84 19.73
C MET A 22 -10.73 3.63 21.12
N GLU A 23 -9.68 4.34 21.43
CA GLU A 23 -9.11 4.39 22.77
C GLU A 23 -9.95 5.32 23.67
N GLN A 24 -10.41 4.81 24.79
CA GLN A 24 -11.16 5.56 25.81
C GLN A 24 -10.52 5.32 27.18
N GLY A 25 -9.66 6.22 27.60
CA GLY A 25 -8.85 6.02 28.81
C GLY A 25 -7.91 4.84 28.65
N CYS A 26 -8.09 3.79 29.46
CA CYS A 26 -7.27 2.57 29.40
C CYS A 26 -7.98 1.40 28.66
N GLU A 27 -9.10 1.64 28.01
CA GLU A 27 -9.90 0.62 27.33
C GLU A 27 -9.96 0.88 25.82
N LEU A 28 -9.97 -0.20 25.03
CA LEU A 28 -10.30 -0.17 23.62
C LEU A 28 -11.77 -0.52 23.44
N ARG A 29 -12.54 0.35 22.78
CA ARG A 29 -13.94 0.13 22.45
C ARG A 29 -14.15 0.06 20.95
N GLY A 30 -15.00 -0.87 20.50
CA GLY A 30 -15.36 -1.00 19.10
C GLY A 30 -15.98 0.29 18.55
N ALA A 31 -15.57 0.69 17.35
CA ALA A 31 -16.13 1.82 16.62
C ALA A 31 -17.05 1.32 15.49
N SER A 32 -18.14 2.05 15.22
CA SER A 32 -19.00 1.78 14.06
C SER A 32 -18.38 2.41 12.82
N ALA A 33 -17.37 1.74 12.26
CA ALA A 33 -16.60 2.20 11.11
C ALA A 33 -16.09 1.01 10.29
N VAL A 34 -15.67 1.27 9.07
CA VAL A 34 -14.90 0.34 8.22
C VAL A 34 -13.52 0.96 8.01
N ILE A 35 -12.48 0.19 8.24
CA ILE A 35 -11.10 0.64 8.02
C ILE A 35 -10.67 0.18 6.63
N GLU A 36 -10.09 1.09 5.84
CA GLU A 36 -9.57 0.80 4.51
C GLU A 36 -8.39 -0.18 4.60
N LYS A 37 -8.52 -1.31 3.90
CA LYS A 37 -7.54 -2.41 3.95
C LYS A 37 -6.13 -2.03 3.52
N ASP A 38 -6.01 -1.14 2.53
CA ASP A 38 -4.70 -0.71 2.01
C ASP A 38 -3.96 0.11 3.07
N LEU A 39 -4.67 1.00 3.78
CA LEU A 39 -4.11 1.78 4.89
C LEU A 39 -3.66 0.90 6.06
N VAL A 40 -4.46 -0.13 6.39
CA VAL A 40 -4.08 -1.11 7.44
C VAL A 40 -2.85 -1.90 7.03
N SER A 41 -2.75 -2.29 5.75
CA SER A 41 -1.58 -3.02 5.23
C SER A 41 -0.32 -2.15 5.30
N GLY A 42 -0.42 -0.87 4.91
CA GLY A 42 0.67 0.10 5.04
C GLY A 42 1.09 0.31 6.49
N LEU A 43 0.12 0.45 7.41
CA LEU A 43 0.39 0.58 8.84
C LEU A 43 1.09 -0.68 9.40
N LEU A 44 0.58 -1.87 9.06
CA LEU A 44 1.21 -3.13 9.49
C LEU A 44 2.64 -3.25 8.97
N ALA A 45 2.86 -3.00 7.68
CA ALA A 45 4.19 -3.05 7.07
C ALA A 45 5.18 -2.10 7.78
N LYS A 46 4.71 -0.90 8.12
CA LYS A 46 5.47 0.07 8.93
C LYS A 46 5.80 -0.47 10.32
N GLU A 47 4.82 -1.03 11.04
CA GLU A 47 4.96 -1.50 12.41
C GLU A 47 5.86 -2.74 12.54
N ILE A 48 5.90 -3.60 11.54
CA ILE A 48 6.78 -4.77 11.51
C ILE A 48 8.16 -4.48 10.90
N ASP A 49 8.37 -3.26 10.44
CA ASP A 49 9.61 -2.82 9.77
C ASP A 49 9.93 -3.63 8.50
N ALA A 50 8.91 -3.79 7.65
CA ALA A 50 9.05 -4.50 6.39
C ALA A 50 9.97 -3.74 5.42
N ASP A 51 10.66 -4.47 4.54
CA ASP A 51 11.47 -3.90 3.46
C ASP A 51 10.61 -3.53 2.26
N VAL A 52 9.57 -4.31 2.00
CA VAL A 52 8.69 -4.16 0.82
C VAL A 52 7.23 -4.24 1.22
N LEU A 53 6.43 -3.28 0.74
CA LEU A 53 4.96 -3.34 0.75
C LEU A 53 4.49 -3.62 -0.67
N MET A 54 3.92 -4.81 -0.92
CA MET A 54 3.29 -5.12 -2.20
C MET A 54 1.77 -5.08 -2.09
N ILE A 55 1.15 -4.26 -2.92
CA ILE A 55 -0.30 -4.14 -3.04
C ILE A 55 -0.76 -4.76 -4.35
N LEU A 56 -1.57 -5.82 -4.26
CA LEU A 56 -2.12 -6.51 -5.43
C LEU A 56 -3.50 -5.94 -5.77
N THR A 57 -3.70 -5.59 -7.04
CA THR A 57 -4.90 -4.94 -7.55
C THR A 57 -5.27 -5.48 -8.93
N ASP A 58 -6.22 -4.87 -9.62
CA ASP A 58 -6.73 -5.29 -10.93
C ASP A 58 -6.00 -4.64 -12.13
N VAL A 59 -5.08 -3.71 -11.88
CA VAL A 59 -4.25 -3.10 -12.93
C VAL A 59 -2.78 -3.49 -12.73
N GLU A 60 -2.06 -3.68 -13.84
CA GLU A 60 -0.65 -4.05 -13.80
C GLU A 60 0.23 -2.90 -13.31
N GLN A 61 -0.08 -1.68 -13.74
CA GLN A 61 0.68 -0.48 -13.39
C GLN A 61 -0.25 0.66 -12.99
N VAL A 62 0.23 1.54 -12.13
CA VAL A 62 -0.39 2.83 -11.87
C VAL A 62 -0.27 3.70 -13.10
N SER A 63 -1.34 4.36 -13.50
CA SER A 63 -1.34 5.23 -14.68
C SER A 63 -1.71 6.67 -14.31
N LEU A 64 -1.06 7.63 -14.95
CA LEU A 64 -1.57 9.00 -15.02
C LEU A 64 -2.71 9.06 -16.03
N ASN A 65 -3.65 9.97 -15.82
CA ASN A 65 -4.81 10.17 -16.70
C ASN A 65 -5.60 8.88 -16.98
N TYR A 66 -5.72 8.01 -15.98
CA TYR A 66 -6.38 6.70 -16.13
C TYR A 66 -7.76 6.82 -16.81
N GLY A 67 -7.98 5.99 -17.84
CA GLY A 67 -9.21 5.96 -18.63
C GLY A 67 -9.37 7.10 -19.64
N LYS A 68 -8.33 7.94 -19.85
CA LYS A 68 -8.32 9.00 -20.87
C LYS A 68 -7.47 8.61 -22.07
N ALA A 69 -7.57 9.39 -23.16
CA ALA A 69 -6.82 9.14 -24.41
C ALA A 69 -5.31 9.30 -24.24
N ASP A 70 -4.88 10.02 -23.22
CA ASP A 70 -3.48 10.29 -22.84
C ASP A 70 -3.05 9.53 -21.60
N GLU A 71 -3.67 8.38 -21.34
CA GLU A 71 -3.28 7.50 -20.26
C GLU A 71 -1.81 7.07 -20.40
N ALA A 72 -1.05 7.21 -19.32
CA ALA A 72 0.37 6.91 -19.28
C ALA A 72 0.69 5.99 -18.08
N PRO A 73 0.94 4.69 -18.30
CA PRO A 73 1.36 3.78 -17.24
C PRO A 73 2.77 4.11 -16.75
N LEU A 74 2.99 3.98 -15.45
CA LEU A 74 4.24 4.28 -14.78
C LEU A 74 4.86 2.99 -14.24
N SER A 75 6.09 2.69 -14.62
CA SER A 75 6.85 1.57 -14.04
C SER A 75 7.54 1.94 -12.73
N HIS A 76 7.82 3.22 -12.54
CA HIS A 76 8.50 3.75 -11.36
C HIS A 76 8.03 5.17 -11.04
N MET A 77 7.97 5.51 -9.75
CA MET A 77 7.77 6.86 -9.23
C MET A 77 8.66 7.08 -8.00
N SER A 78 9.19 8.29 -7.84
CA SER A 78 9.73 8.70 -6.55
C SER A 78 8.60 9.02 -5.56
N VAL A 79 8.93 9.08 -4.26
CA VAL A 79 7.97 9.51 -3.22
C VAL A 79 7.43 10.90 -3.55
N GLU A 80 8.29 11.84 -3.98
CA GLU A 80 7.89 13.21 -4.31
C GLU A 80 6.97 13.27 -5.54
N GLU A 81 7.21 12.44 -6.57
CA GLU A 81 6.34 12.34 -7.73
C GLU A 81 4.98 11.77 -7.37
N ALA A 82 4.95 10.71 -6.55
CA ALA A 82 3.70 10.10 -6.10
C ALA A 82 2.86 11.08 -5.27
N GLU A 83 3.48 11.87 -4.38
CA GLU A 83 2.80 12.94 -3.64
C GLU A 83 2.23 14.00 -4.57
N LYS A 84 3.04 14.52 -5.48
CA LYS A 84 2.62 15.51 -6.45
C LYS A 84 1.42 15.03 -7.28
N TYR A 85 1.47 13.82 -7.81
CA TYR A 85 0.38 13.26 -8.60
C TYR A 85 -0.89 13.01 -7.77
N ALA A 86 -0.74 12.66 -6.48
CA ALA A 86 -1.88 12.55 -5.57
C ALA A 86 -2.53 13.93 -5.32
N GLU A 87 -1.75 14.99 -5.08
CA GLU A 87 -2.23 16.37 -4.92
C GLU A 87 -2.89 16.92 -6.18
N GLU A 88 -2.38 16.56 -7.37
CA GLU A 88 -2.96 16.92 -8.67
C GLU A 88 -4.25 16.13 -8.99
N GLY A 89 -4.66 15.17 -8.14
CA GLY A 89 -5.86 14.38 -8.33
C GLY A 89 -5.76 13.35 -9.47
N GLN A 90 -4.56 12.87 -9.79
CA GLN A 90 -4.33 11.89 -10.84
C GLN A 90 -4.90 10.51 -10.50
N PHE A 91 -5.08 10.19 -9.22
CA PHE A 91 -5.49 8.88 -8.74
C PHE A 91 -6.95 8.85 -8.31
N GLY A 92 -7.68 7.79 -8.70
CA GLY A 92 -9.07 7.59 -8.29
C GLY A 92 -9.22 7.51 -6.77
N THR A 93 -10.05 8.40 -6.20
CA THR A 93 -10.17 8.61 -4.74
C THR A 93 -10.66 7.39 -3.97
N SER A 94 -11.45 6.51 -4.61
CA SER A 94 -12.01 5.31 -3.98
C SER A 94 -11.23 4.03 -4.27
N SER A 95 -10.19 4.07 -5.11
CA SER A 95 -9.49 2.87 -5.56
C SER A 95 -7.97 3.00 -5.48
N MET A 96 -7.36 3.83 -6.32
CA MET A 96 -5.90 3.94 -6.41
C MET A 96 -5.31 4.86 -5.34
N LEU A 97 -5.96 5.98 -5.01
CA LEU A 97 -5.44 6.93 -4.02
C LEU A 97 -5.18 6.28 -2.65
N PRO A 98 -6.07 5.44 -2.06
CA PRO A 98 -5.76 4.76 -0.79
C PRO A 98 -4.53 3.87 -0.85
N LYS A 99 -4.22 3.28 -2.01
CA LYS A 99 -3.01 2.45 -2.22
C LYS A 99 -1.75 3.30 -2.24
N ILE A 100 -1.80 4.44 -2.93
CA ILE A 100 -0.71 5.43 -2.96
C ILE A 100 -0.48 6.00 -1.55
N ASP A 101 -1.53 6.37 -0.83
CA ASP A 101 -1.43 6.89 0.54
C ASP A 101 -0.81 5.85 1.50
N ALA A 102 -1.21 4.59 1.37
CA ALA A 102 -0.62 3.49 2.14
C ALA A 102 0.88 3.32 1.83
N ALA A 103 1.24 3.34 0.54
CA ALA A 103 2.62 3.26 0.08
C ALA A 103 3.46 4.43 0.60
N LEU A 104 2.98 5.66 0.45
CA LEU A 104 3.66 6.88 0.92
C LEU A 104 3.85 6.87 2.44
N SER A 105 2.82 6.49 3.20
CA SER A 105 2.90 6.38 4.67
C SER A 105 3.94 5.34 5.11
N PHE A 106 4.05 4.22 4.39
CA PHE A 106 5.03 3.18 4.64
C PHE A 106 6.47 3.63 4.31
N LEU A 107 6.67 4.24 3.13
CA LEU A 107 7.98 4.66 2.66
C LEU A 107 8.58 5.77 3.52
N LYS A 108 7.78 6.77 3.90
CA LYS A 108 8.23 7.87 4.78
C LYS A 108 8.61 7.45 6.20
N ALA A 109 8.16 6.29 6.63
CA ALA A 109 8.42 5.79 7.99
C ALA A 109 9.80 5.15 8.16
N GLY A 110 10.56 4.91 7.10
CA GLY A 110 11.89 4.29 7.17
C GLY A 110 12.71 4.52 5.91
N LYS A 111 13.97 4.07 5.95
CA LYS A 111 14.90 4.13 4.81
C LYS A 111 15.02 2.77 4.14
N ASN A 112 15.43 2.75 2.88
CA ASN A 112 15.66 1.54 2.08
C ASN A 112 14.41 0.65 1.98
N ARG A 113 13.24 1.26 1.87
CA ARG A 113 11.95 0.60 1.65
C ARG A 113 11.49 0.83 0.24
N SER A 114 10.71 -0.12 -0.30
CA SER A 114 10.02 0.06 -1.57
C SER A 114 8.56 -0.37 -1.47
N ALA A 115 7.69 0.28 -2.21
CA ALA A 115 6.30 -0.14 -2.36
C ALA A 115 6.05 -0.53 -3.81
N ILE A 116 5.31 -1.63 -4.03
CA ILE A 116 5.03 -2.17 -5.35
C ILE A 116 3.51 -2.29 -5.51
N ILE A 117 2.97 -1.78 -6.61
CA ILE A 117 1.55 -1.93 -6.97
C ILE A 117 1.48 -2.69 -8.29
N THR A 118 0.78 -3.84 -8.30
CA THR A 118 0.66 -4.68 -9.49
C THR A 118 -0.54 -5.63 -9.42
N THR A 119 -0.73 -6.47 -10.45
CA THR A 119 -1.72 -7.55 -10.43
C THR A 119 -1.17 -8.81 -9.74
N MET A 120 -2.08 -9.67 -9.26
CA MET A 120 -1.69 -10.97 -8.70
C MET A 120 -0.88 -11.82 -9.70
N ALA A 121 -1.24 -11.79 -10.99
CA ALA A 121 -0.57 -12.56 -12.04
C ALA A 121 0.87 -12.07 -12.30
N LYS A 122 1.21 -10.84 -11.89
CA LYS A 122 2.52 -10.21 -12.09
C LYS A 122 3.34 -10.06 -10.81
N ALA A 123 2.85 -10.60 -9.68
CA ALA A 123 3.51 -10.44 -8.40
C ALA A 123 4.97 -10.91 -8.40
N GLU A 124 5.25 -12.08 -8.98
CA GLU A 124 6.62 -12.63 -9.09
C GLU A 124 7.52 -11.76 -9.98
N ASP A 125 7.02 -11.33 -11.14
CA ASP A 125 7.74 -10.44 -12.03
C ASP A 125 8.03 -9.10 -11.37
N ALA A 126 7.08 -8.57 -10.60
CA ALA A 126 7.18 -7.29 -9.91
C ALA A 126 8.24 -7.30 -8.79
N VAL A 127 8.31 -8.39 -8.00
CA VAL A 127 9.40 -8.56 -7.00
C VAL A 127 10.78 -8.54 -7.67
N ASN A 128 10.87 -9.05 -8.91
CA ASN A 128 12.11 -9.06 -9.69
C ASN A 128 12.33 -7.76 -10.52
N GLY A 129 11.52 -6.73 -10.30
CA GLY A 129 11.62 -5.43 -10.98
C GLY A 129 11.25 -5.45 -12.47
N LYS A 130 10.45 -6.45 -12.92
CA LYS A 130 10.09 -6.65 -14.33
C LYS A 130 8.65 -6.24 -14.65
N ALA A 131 7.84 -5.94 -13.67
CA ALA A 131 6.43 -5.56 -13.83
C ALA A 131 5.97 -4.68 -12.67
N GLY A 132 4.77 -4.12 -12.81
CA GLY A 132 4.16 -3.28 -11.79
C GLY A 132 4.68 -1.84 -11.78
N THR A 133 4.27 -1.10 -10.75
CA THR A 133 4.81 0.22 -10.43
C THR A 133 5.55 0.14 -9.10
N THR A 134 6.82 0.49 -9.10
CA THR A 134 7.64 0.63 -7.89
C THR A 134 7.66 2.08 -7.45
N ILE A 135 7.49 2.32 -6.13
CA ILE A 135 7.61 3.65 -5.49
C ILE A 135 8.73 3.57 -4.45
N GLU A 136 9.72 4.48 -4.51
CA GLU A 136 10.88 4.50 -3.61
C GLU A 136 11.51 5.89 -3.44
#